data_3697107b5a5f49c52f651f7e9b923b2d
#
_entry.id   3697107b5a5f49c52f651f7e9b923b2d
#
_cell.length_a   1.000
_cell.length_b   1.000
_cell.length_c   1.000
_cell.angle_alpha   90.00
_cell.angle_beta   90.00
_cell.angle_gamma   90.00
#
_symmetry.space_group_name_H-M   'P 1'
#
loop_
_entity.id
_entity.type
_entity.pdbx_description
1 polymer ?
#
loop_
_entity_poly.entity_id
_entity_poly.type
_entity_poly.pdbx_seq_one_letter_code
_entity_poly.pdbx_strand_id
1 'polypeptide(L)'
;MNEVKRGKFIVFEGIDGAGKTTQINLLANYLREQGRAVYCTAEPTESVSGGLLRDALSGVSRRTICEMAAMFVFDRINHNVNPVNGIQKMLADGFDVICDRYYYSSLAYQGSGTDPEWVSNMNLNCPEIMRPDVCIFLDLTPEQSMARINRNRATQEIYENEEKLTQVRNQFYRVFDQLRERDNIQIVDAYRSVEEIHASIVELLNS
;
A
#
# COMPACT_ATOMS: atom_id res chain seq x y z
N MET A 1 24.91 -20.99 -14.78
CA MET A 1 24.21 -19.71 -14.62
C MET A 1 23.73 -19.68 -13.18
N ASN A 2 24.16 -18.69 -12.39
CA ASN A 2 23.63 -18.58 -11.02
C ASN A 2 22.15 -18.26 -11.14
N GLU A 3 21.30 -19.05 -10.52
CA GLU A 3 19.86 -18.80 -10.42
C GLU A 3 19.66 -17.46 -9.71
N VAL A 4 18.98 -16.52 -10.38
CA VAL A 4 18.67 -15.22 -9.78
C VAL A 4 17.64 -15.48 -8.68
N LYS A 5 18.01 -15.21 -7.43
CA LYS A 5 17.10 -15.36 -6.30
C LYS A 5 15.98 -14.31 -6.43
N ARG A 6 14.72 -14.74 -6.33
CA ARG A 6 13.55 -13.85 -6.29
C ARG A 6 13.71 -12.78 -5.19
N GLY A 7 13.40 -11.54 -5.53
CA GLY A 7 13.34 -10.45 -4.55
C GLY A 7 12.19 -10.57 -3.55
N LYS A 8 12.20 -9.74 -2.50
CA LYS A 8 11.11 -9.62 -1.52
C LYS A 8 10.04 -8.63 -2.01
N PHE A 9 8.77 -8.96 -1.81
CA PHE A 9 7.65 -8.06 -2.06
C PHE A 9 7.18 -7.43 -0.73
N ILE A 10 7.45 -6.14 -0.56
CA ILE A 10 7.20 -5.36 0.65
C ILE A 10 6.11 -4.32 0.34
N VAL A 11 5.03 -4.34 1.10
CA VAL A 11 3.94 -3.36 0.97
C VAL A 11 3.94 -2.42 2.16
N PHE A 12 3.79 -1.14 1.90
CA PHE A 12 3.54 -0.13 2.92
C PHE A 12 2.07 0.29 2.92
N GLU A 13 1.47 0.28 4.08
CA GLU A 13 0.10 0.71 4.32
C GLU A 13 0.02 1.74 5.46
N GLY A 14 -1.07 2.42 5.55
CA GLY A 14 -1.34 3.45 6.55
C GLY A 14 -2.25 4.53 6.01
N ILE A 15 -2.91 5.25 6.90
CA ILE A 15 -3.72 6.42 6.54
C ILE A 15 -2.85 7.54 5.94
N ASP A 16 -3.49 8.53 5.32
CA ASP A 16 -2.73 9.66 4.74
C ASP A 16 -1.99 10.42 5.86
N GLY A 17 -0.83 10.96 5.53
CA GLY A 17 0.04 11.59 6.54
C GLY A 17 0.84 10.64 7.44
N ALA A 18 0.68 9.30 7.33
CA ALA A 18 1.42 8.33 8.15
C ALA A 18 2.94 8.30 7.86
N GLY A 19 3.39 8.89 6.75
CA GLY A 19 4.83 8.97 6.42
C GLY A 19 5.34 7.85 5.51
N LYS A 20 4.44 7.14 4.81
CA LYS A 20 4.78 6.03 3.91
C LYS A 20 5.89 6.37 2.93
N THR A 21 5.73 7.44 2.15
CA THR A 21 6.69 7.86 1.13
C THR A 21 8.09 8.10 1.71
N THR A 22 8.18 8.70 2.91
CA THR A 22 9.45 8.92 3.60
C THR A 22 10.11 7.59 3.95
N GLN A 23 9.38 6.68 4.55
CA GLN A 23 9.91 5.38 4.98
C GLN A 23 10.25 4.46 3.79
N ILE A 24 9.46 4.51 2.72
CA ILE A 24 9.75 3.79 1.46
C ILE A 24 11.10 4.26 0.88
N ASN A 25 11.33 5.58 0.81
CA ASN A 25 12.58 6.12 0.29
C ASN A 25 13.79 5.74 1.15
N LEU A 26 13.66 5.80 2.48
CA LEU A 26 14.72 5.40 3.40
C LEU A 26 15.03 3.91 3.29
N LEU A 27 14.00 3.06 3.26
CA LEU A 27 14.18 1.63 3.10
C LEU A 27 14.80 1.27 1.74
N ALA A 28 14.36 1.92 0.66
CA ALA A 28 14.93 1.71 -0.66
C ALA A 28 16.42 2.05 -0.71
N ASN A 29 16.82 3.15 -0.08
CA ASN A 29 18.24 3.55 -0.01
C ASN A 29 19.04 2.58 0.84
N TYR A 30 18.54 2.20 2.02
CA TYR A 30 19.16 1.20 2.87
C TYR A 30 19.41 -0.13 2.13
N LEU A 31 18.40 -0.67 1.44
CA LEU A 31 18.55 -1.92 0.70
C LEU A 31 19.54 -1.80 -0.46
N ARG A 32 19.59 -0.66 -1.16
CA ARG A 32 20.58 -0.40 -2.23
C ARG A 32 22.01 -0.33 -1.67
N GLU A 33 22.20 0.27 -0.50
CA GLU A 33 23.49 0.30 0.20
C GLU A 33 23.96 -1.11 0.61
N GLN A 34 23.00 -2.04 0.82
CA GLN A 34 23.29 -3.46 1.03
C GLN A 34 23.53 -4.25 -0.30
N GLY A 35 23.62 -3.54 -1.44
CA GLY A 35 23.86 -4.15 -2.75
C GLY A 35 22.64 -4.83 -3.39
N ARG A 36 21.43 -4.56 -2.89
CA ARG A 36 20.19 -5.13 -3.43
C ARG A 36 19.62 -4.24 -4.55
N ALA A 37 19.08 -4.87 -5.60
CA ALA A 37 18.28 -4.17 -6.60
C ALA A 37 16.89 -3.87 -6.00
N VAL A 38 16.41 -2.61 -6.13
CA VAL A 38 15.14 -2.17 -5.54
C VAL A 38 14.29 -1.45 -6.56
N TYR A 39 13.05 -1.91 -6.70
CA TYR A 39 11.99 -1.29 -7.50
C TYR A 39 10.91 -0.74 -6.58
N CYS A 40 10.71 0.59 -6.61
CA CYS A 40 9.64 1.25 -5.87
C CYS A 40 8.45 1.52 -6.79
N THR A 41 7.25 1.24 -6.31
CA THR A 41 6.00 1.41 -7.04
C THR A 41 4.86 1.79 -6.09
N ALA A 42 3.69 2.10 -6.64
CA ALA A 42 2.53 2.52 -5.83
C ALA A 42 1.22 2.14 -6.52
N GLU A 43 0.15 2.10 -5.77
CA GLU A 43 -1.23 2.05 -6.27
C GLU A 43 -2.04 3.26 -5.78
N PRO A 44 -2.79 3.95 -6.68
CA PRO A 44 -2.95 3.67 -8.11
C PRO A 44 -1.65 3.81 -8.91
N THR A 45 -1.45 2.93 -9.91
CA THR A 45 -0.23 2.91 -10.73
C THR A 45 -0.12 4.13 -11.65
N GLU A 46 1.06 4.36 -12.23
CA GLU A 46 1.29 5.38 -13.27
C GLU A 46 0.72 4.97 -14.65
N SER A 47 0.06 3.81 -14.75
CA SER A 47 -0.59 3.34 -15.99
C SER A 47 -1.87 4.11 -16.30
N VAL A 48 -2.48 3.82 -17.46
CA VAL A 48 -3.78 4.39 -17.86
C VAL A 48 -4.87 4.03 -16.83
N SER A 49 -4.90 2.80 -16.32
CA SER A 49 -5.86 2.37 -15.30
C SER A 49 -5.72 3.15 -13.99
N GLY A 50 -4.49 3.37 -13.53
CA GLY A 50 -4.22 4.21 -12.37
C GLY A 50 -4.51 5.69 -12.61
N GLY A 51 -4.37 6.18 -13.84
CA GLY A 51 -4.80 7.53 -14.23
C GLY A 51 -6.29 7.75 -14.02
N LEU A 52 -7.13 6.82 -14.47
CA LEU A 52 -8.57 6.86 -14.25
C LEU A 52 -8.97 6.88 -12.77
N LEU A 53 -8.23 6.14 -11.94
CA LEU A 53 -8.42 6.14 -10.48
C LEU A 53 -8.05 7.49 -9.87
N ARG A 54 -6.91 8.09 -10.27
CA ARG A 54 -6.51 9.42 -9.78
C ARG A 54 -7.52 10.50 -10.15
N ASP A 55 -8.08 10.47 -11.36
CA ASP A 55 -9.16 11.37 -11.79
C ASP A 55 -10.40 11.22 -10.90
N ALA A 56 -10.75 10.00 -10.54
CA ALA A 56 -11.87 9.75 -9.64
C ALA A 56 -11.58 10.19 -8.20
N LEU A 57 -10.39 9.91 -7.68
CA LEU A 57 -9.96 10.30 -6.33
C LEU A 57 -9.84 11.82 -6.16
N SER A 58 -9.41 12.53 -7.21
CA SER A 58 -9.35 13.99 -7.22
C SER A 58 -10.69 14.68 -7.48
N GLY A 59 -11.76 13.91 -7.72
CA GLY A 59 -13.12 14.44 -7.97
C GLY A 59 -13.35 14.93 -9.41
N VAL A 60 -12.41 14.76 -10.32
CA VAL A 60 -12.56 15.09 -11.76
C VAL A 60 -13.66 14.24 -12.39
N SER A 61 -13.74 12.96 -12.03
CA SER A 61 -14.83 12.08 -12.45
C SER A 61 -15.53 11.47 -11.23
N ARG A 62 -16.87 11.39 -11.29
CA ARG A 62 -17.65 10.74 -10.22
C ARG A 62 -17.79 9.26 -10.53
N ARG A 63 -17.51 8.45 -9.53
CA ARG A 63 -17.63 6.99 -9.57
C ARG A 63 -18.38 6.47 -8.36
N THR A 64 -19.15 5.40 -8.54
CA THR A 64 -19.70 4.66 -7.41
C THR A 64 -18.59 3.92 -6.67
N ILE A 65 -18.85 3.52 -5.43
CA ILE A 65 -17.87 2.77 -4.66
C ILE A 65 -17.56 1.39 -5.29
N CYS A 66 -18.54 0.77 -5.93
CA CYS A 66 -18.34 -0.48 -6.65
C CYS A 66 -17.46 -0.29 -7.90
N GLU A 67 -17.68 0.80 -8.67
CA GLU A 67 -16.77 1.13 -9.79
C GLU A 67 -15.35 1.34 -9.29
N MET A 68 -15.16 2.10 -8.19
CA MET A 68 -13.84 2.30 -7.59
C MET A 68 -13.19 0.99 -7.17
N ALA A 69 -13.94 0.10 -6.50
CA ALA A 69 -13.42 -1.21 -6.10
C ALA A 69 -12.97 -2.05 -7.30
N ALA A 70 -13.79 -2.13 -8.34
CA ALA A 70 -13.46 -2.87 -9.57
C ALA A 70 -12.26 -2.25 -10.33
N MET A 71 -12.19 -0.90 -10.39
CA MET A 71 -11.07 -0.19 -11.02
C MET A 71 -9.76 -0.43 -10.28
N PHE A 72 -9.75 -0.45 -8.93
CA PHE A 72 -8.56 -0.78 -8.15
C PHE A 72 -8.10 -2.23 -8.39
N VAL A 73 -9.03 -3.17 -8.51
CA VAL A 73 -8.68 -4.56 -8.85
C VAL A 73 -8.09 -4.65 -10.26
N PHE A 74 -8.68 -3.97 -11.24
CA PHE A 74 -8.18 -3.93 -12.61
C PHE A 74 -6.76 -3.34 -12.68
N ASP A 75 -6.55 -2.21 -12.01
CA ASP A 75 -5.21 -1.57 -11.94
C ASP A 75 -4.19 -2.50 -11.27
N ARG A 76 -4.57 -3.17 -10.18
CA ARG A 76 -3.75 -4.12 -9.44
C ARG A 76 -3.39 -5.35 -10.24
N ILE A 77 -4.33 -5.92 -10.99
CA ILE A 77 -4.04 -7.04 -11.91
C ILE A 77 -2.98 -6.60 -12.91
N ASN A 78 -3.20 -5.48 -13.61
CA ASN A 78 -2.22 -4.94 -14.55
C ASN A 78 -0.86 -4.68 -13.89
N HIS A 79 -0.85 -4.12 -12.69
CA HIS A 79 0.36 -3.88 -11.90
C HIS A 79 1.13 -5.17 -11.57
N ASN A 80 0.44 -6.26 -11.34
CA ASN A 80 1.06 -7.55 -11.06
C ASN A 80 1.67 -8.21 -12.31
N VAL A 81 0.91 -8.24 -13.43
CA VAL A 81 1.25 -9.07 -14.59
C VAL A 81 1.90 -8.31 -15.75
N ASN A 82 2.10 -7.00 -15.62
CA ASN A 82 2.72 -6.21 -16.68
C ASN A 82 4.08 -6.83 -17.10
N PRO A 83 4.28 -7.16 -18.40
CA PRO A 83 5.47 -7.88 -18.84
C PRO A 83 6.76 -7.03 -18.83
N VAL A 84 6.65 -5.72 -18.64
CA VAL A 84 7.80 -4.81 -18.64
C VAL A 84 8.24 -4.50 -17.22
N ASN A 85 7.33 -4.07 -16.36
CA ASN A 85 7.61 -3.56 -15.02
C ASN A 85 6.59 -4.02 -13.96
N GLY A 86 5.88 -5.11 -14.23
CA GLY A 86 4.94 -5.71 -13.27
C GLY A 86 5.65 -6.29 -12.05
N ILE A 87 4.95 -6.34 -10.94
CA ILE A 87 5.47 -6.85 -9.66
C ILE A 87 6.09 -8.24 -9.84
N GLN A 88 5.38 -9.17 -10.52
CA GLN A 88 5.85 -10.53 -10.76
C GLN A 88 7.17 -10.56 -11.53
N LYS A 89 7.27 -9.75 -12.59
CA LYS A 89 8.47 -9.62 -13.42
C LYS A 89 9.65 -9.09 -12.61
N MET A 90 9.46 -7.99 -11.89
CA MET A 90 10.53 -7.35 -11.11
C MET A 90 11.06 -8.28 -10.02
N LEU A 91 10.18 -9.01 -9.33
CA LEU A 91 10.58 -10.00 -8.33
C LEU A 91 11.37 -11.15 -8.96
N ALA A 92 10.94 -11.66 -10.13
CA ALA A 92 11.63 -12.73 -10.84
C ALA A 92 13.02 -12.30 -11.34
N ASP A 93 13.18 -11.02 -11.70
CA ASP A 93 14.46 -10.43 -12.09
C ASP A 93 15.38 -10.13 -10.87
N GLY A 94 14.95 -10.46 -9.65
CA GLY A 94 15.74 -10.32 -8.42
C GLY A 94 15.64 -8.95 -7.74
N PHE A 95 14.73 -8.07 -8.16
CA PHE A 95 14.47 -6.81 -7.48
C PHE A 95 13.64 -7.03 -6.21
N ASP A 96 13.98 -6.35 -5.12
CA ASP A 96 13.02 -6.12 -4.07
C ASP A 96 12.00 -5.10 -4.53
N VAL A 97 10.72 -5.45 -4.43
CA VAL A 97 9.63 -4.56 -4.80
C VAL A 97 9.06 -3.93 -3.54
N ILE A 98 9.06 -2.59 -3.47
CA ILE A 98 8.44 -1.82 -2.39
C ILE A 98 7.24 -1.09 -2.99
N CYS A 99 6.04 -1.38 -2.50
CA CYS A 99 4.79 -0.83 -3.00
C CYS A 99 4.10 0.06 -1.95
N ASP A 100 3.79 1.31 -2.30
CA ASP A 100 2.93 2.19 -1.49
C ASP A 100 1.48 1.85 -1.80
N ARG A 101 0.78 1.29 -0.83
CA ARG A 101 -0.57 0.74 -0.88
C ARG A 101 -0.72 -0.51 -1.76
N TYR A 102 -1.66 -1.35 -1.36
CA TYR A 102 -2.02 -2.58 -2.06
C TYR A 102 -3.46 -2.97 -1.72
N TYR A 103 -3.83 -4.26 -1.81
CA TYR A 103 -5.20 -4.71 -1.57
C TYR A 103 -5.74 -4.39 -0.16
N TYR A 104 -4.90 -4.22 0.85
CA TYR A 104 -5.35 -3.85 2.21
C TYR A 104 -6.06 -2.49 2.20
N SER A 105 -5.54 -1.53 1.42
CA SER A 105 -6.23 -0.26 1.20
C SER A 105 -7.61 -0.45 0.56
N SER A 106 -7.75 -1.32 -0.45
CA SER A 106 -9.07 -1.61 -1.06
C SER A 106 -10.05 -2.22 -0.07
N LEU A 107 -9.58 -3.17 0.75
CA LEU A 107 -10.39 -3.81 1.79
C LEU A 107 -10.85 -2.79 2.86
N ALA A 108 -9.97 -1.85 3.24
CA ALA A 108 -10.27 -0.84 4.24
C ALA A 108 -11.18 0.29 3.71
N TYR A 109 -10.89 0.84 2.52
CA TYR A 109 -11.60 1.99 1.95
C TYR A 109 -12.87 1.58 1.21
N GLN A 110 -12.77 0.68 0.22
CA GLN A 110 -13.92 0.27 -0.58
C GLN A 110 -14.79 -0.74 0.16
N GLY A 111 -14.20 -1.68 0.89
CA GLY A 111 -14.94 -2.67 1.69
C GLY A 111 -15.81 -2.05 2.77
N SER A 112 -15.50 -0.83 3.24
CA SER A 112 -16.36 -0.11 4.20
C SER A 112 -17.60 0.54 3.58
N GLY A 113 -17.63 0.67 2.27
CA GLY A 113 -18.69 1.39 1.57
C GLY A 113 -19.55 0.54 0.62
N THR A 114 -19.23 -0.74 0.48
CA THR A 114 -20.01 -1.72 -0.28
C THR A 114 -19.94 -3.08 0.42
N ASP A 115 -20.28 -4.18 -0.27
CA ASP A 115 -20.14 -5.53 0.28
C ASP A 115 -18.65 -5.89 0.49
N PRO A 116 -18.20 -6.05 1.74
CA PRO A 116 -16.80 -6.32 2.05
C PRO A 116 -16.35 -7.72 1.57
N GLU A 117 -17.26 -8.70 1.50
CA GLU A 117 -16.95 -10.04 1.00
C GLU A 117 -16.66 -10.00 -0.50
N TRP A 118 -17.48 -9.27 -1.27
CA TRP A 118 -17.26 -9.07 -2.70
C TRP A 118 -15.91 -8.39 -2.97
N VAL A 119 -15.56 -7.29 -2.25
CA VAL A 119 -14.26 -6.62 -2.39
C VAL A 119 -13.12 -7.55 -2.00
N SER A 120 -13.29 -8.32 -0.93
CA SER A 120 -12.30 -9.30 -0.47
C SER A 120 -12.07 -10.38 -1.54
N ASN A 121 -13.14 -10.98 -2.06
CA ASN A 121 -13.05 -12.04 -3.07
C ASN A 121 -12.34 -11.58 -4.34
N MET A 122 -12.65 -10.38 -4.86
CA MET A 122 -11.99 -9.84 -6.04
C MET A 122 -10.46 -9.67 -5.86
N ASN A 123 -10.02 -9.33 -4.67
CA ASN A 123 -8.61 -9.06 -4.37
C ASN A 123 -7.85 -10.32 -3.97
N LEU A 124 -8.42 -11.12 -3.06
CA LEU A 124 -7.70 -12.22 -2.40
C LEU A 124 -7.78 -13.55 -3.17
N ASN A 125 -8.81 -13.72 -4.01
CA ASN A 125 -9.03 -14.93 -4.81
C ASN A 125 -8.67 -14.75 -6.29
N CYS A 126 -8.22 -13.56 -6.71
CA CYS A 126 -7.68 -13.36 -8.06
C CYS A 126 -6.30 -14.05 -8.17
N PRO A 127 -6.13 -14.99 -9.11
CA PRO A 127 -4.89 -15.76 -9.23
C PRO A 127 -3.68 -14.93 -9.68
N GLU A 128 -3.92 -13.75 -10.27
CA GLU A 128 -2.89 -12.86 -10.76
C GLU A 128 -2.44 -11.80 -9.73
N ILE A 129 -3.17 -11.66 -8.62
CA ILE A 129 -2.80 -10.74 -7.53
C ILE A 129 -1.93 -11.48 -6.52
N MET A 130 -0.65 -11.12 -6.48
CA MET A 130 0.31 -11.72 -5.56
C MET A 130 0.05 -11.29 -4.11
N ARG A 131 0.30 -12.23 -3.19
CA ARG A 131 0.40 -11.92 -1.77
C ARG A 131 1.80 -11.33 -1.49
N PRO A 132 1.91 -10.22 -0.75
CA PRO A 132 3.22 -9.69 -0.34
C PRO A 132 3.92 -10.62 0.65
N ASP A 133 5.25 -10.56 0.68
CA ASP A 133 6.05 -11.27 1.68
C ASP A 133 5.90 -10.62 3.06
N VAL A 134 5.66 -9.29 3.10
CA VAL A 134 5.35 -8.53 4.31
C VAL A 134 4.53 -7.28 3.99
N CYS A 135 3.56 -6.97 4.84
CA CYS A 135 2.83 -5.70 4.88
C CYS A 135 3.28 -4.92 6.11
N ILE A 136 3.81 -3.71 5.93
CA ILE A 136 4.20 -2.79 7.00
C ILE A 136 3.12 -1.72 7.10
N PHE A 137 2.36 -1.74 8.19
CA PHE A 137 1.36 -0.73 8.48
C PHE A 137 1.95 0.35 9.38
N LEU A 138 2.05 1.57 8.87
CA LEU A 138 2.44 2.74 9.63
C LEU A 138 1.22 3.28 10.39
N ASP A 139 1.13 2.91 11.66
CA ASP A 139 0.00 3.29 12.50
C ASP A 139 0.16 4.71 13.05
N LEU A 140 -0.80 5.56 12.71
CA LEU A 140 -0.89 6.94 13.18
C LEU A 140 -2.34 7.24 13.56
N THR A 141 -2.55 8.02 14.63
CA THR A 141 -3.92 8.41 14.96
C THR A 141 -4.46 9.44 13.96
N PRO A 142 -5.79 9.52 13.75
CA PRO A 142 -6.39 10.50 12.85
C PRO A 142 -6.00 11.95 13.18
N GLU A 143 -5.95 12.32 14.46
CA GLU A 143 -5.56 13.67 14.90
C GLU A 143 -4.11 13.99 14.51
N GLN A 144 -3.21 13.03 14.72
CA GLN A 144 -1.80 13.16 14.36
C GLN A 144 -1.62 13.23 12.83
N SER A 145 -2.41 12.44 12.09
CA SER A 145 -2.46 12.46 10.63
C SER A 145 -2.89 13.82 10.11
N MET A 146 -4.03 14.34 10.58
CA MET A 146 -4.55 15.65 10.19
C MET A 146 -3.57 16.77 10.51
N ALA A 147 -2.88 16.71 11.67
CA ALA A 147 -1.85 17.69 12.02
C ALA A 147 -0.67 17.71 11.04
N ARG A 148 -0.29 16.54 10.47
CA ARG A 148 0.76 16.43 9.46
C ARG A 148 0.30 16.89 8.07
N ILE A 149 -0.92 16.51 7.66
CA ILE A 149 -1.52 16.91 6.37
C ILE A 149 -1.64 18.43 6.29
N ASN A 150 -2.21 19.06 7.32
CA ASN A 150 -2.42 20.51 7.36
C ASN A 150 -1.12 21.33 7.32
N ARG A 151 0.02 20.73 7.68
CA ARG A 151 1.34 21.38 7.56
C ARG A 151 1.90 21.35 6.14
N ASN A 152 1.50 20.38 5.32
CA ASN A 152 2.22 20.03 4.10
C ASN A 152 1.43 20.24 2.80
N ARG A 153 0.11 20.49 2.83
CA ARG A 153 -0.72 20.57 1.61
C ARG A 153 -1.70 21.76 1.63
N ALA A 154 -1.92 22.34 0.44
CA ALA A 154 -2.93 23.38 0.18
C ALA A 154 -4.30 22.81 -0.24
N THR A 155 -4.39 21.55 -0.65
CA THR A 155 -5.62 20.89 -1.13
C THR A 155 -5.81 19.55 -0.43
N GLN A 156 -7.06 19.28 0.00
CA GLN A 156 -7.48 18.01 0.63
C GLN A 156 -8.04 17.03 -0.42
N GLU A 157 -7.72 15.75 -0.27
CA GLU A 157 -8.38 14.67 -1.01
C GLU A 157 -9.73 14.29 -0.36
N ILE A 158 -10.58 13.55 -1.09
CA ILE A 158 -11.95 13.21 -0.64
C ILE A 158 -12.03 12.37 0.66
N TYR A 159 -10.92 11.76 1.06
CA TYR A 159 -10.82 10.92 2.27
C TYR A 159 -10.12 11.61 3.44
N GLU A 160 -9.63 12.85 3.27
CA GLU A 160 -8.83 13.57 4.28
C GLU A 160 -9.68 14.36 5.28
N ASN A 161 -10.58 13.69 6.01
CA ASN A 161 -11.21 14.26 7.20
C ASN A 161 -11.06 13.30 8.39
N GLU A 162 -11.01 13.82 9.61
CA GLU A 162 -10.69 13.07 10.83
C GLU A 162 -11.66 11.90 11.08
N GLU A 163 -12.96 12.11 10.86
CA GLU A 163 -13.98 11.07 11.02
C GLU A 163 -13.73 9.92 10.03
N LYS A 164 -13.47 10.25 8.76
CA LYS A 164 -13.20 9.28 7.72
C LYS A 164 -11.88 8.54 7.98
N LEU A 165 -10.83 9.25 8.40
CA LEU A 165 -9.55 8.63 8.75
C LEU A 165 -9.70 7.68 9.96
N THR A 166 -10.55 8.04 10.93
CA THR A 166 -10.89 7.16 12.08
C THR A 166 -11.57 5.87 11.60
N GLN A 167 -12.58 6.00 10.73
CA GLN A 167 -13.27 4.85 10.16
C GLN A 167 -12.31 3.95 9.39
N VAL A 168 -11.48 4.52 8.53
CA VAL A 168 -10.52 3.78 7.71
C VAL A 168 -9.46 3.08 8.57
N ARG A 169 -8.88 3.77 9.57
CA ARG A 169 -7.93 3.15 10.50
C ARG A 169 -8.55 1.94 11.22
N ASN A 170 -9.78 2.07 11.72
CA ASN A 170 -10.50 0.96 12.35
C ASN A 170 -10.76 -0.19 11.38
N GLN A 171 -11.03 0.11 10.10
CA GLN A 171 -11.18 -0.92 9.06
C GLN A 171 -9.86 -1.63 8.76
N PHE A 172 -8.73 -0.95 8.73
CA PHE A 172 -7.42 -1.61 8.61
C PHE A 172 -7.21 -2.66 9.71
N TYR A 173 -7.51 -2.34 10.97
CA TYR A 173 -7.39 -3.30 12.06
C TYR A 173 -8.31 -4.51 11.90
N ARG A 174 -9.56 -4.31 11.45
CA ARG A 174 -10.48 -5.43 11.13
C ARG A 174 -9.95 -6.31 10.00
N VAL A 175 -9.44 -5.69 8.94
CA VAL A 175 -8.81 -6.39 7.80
C VAL A 175 -7.60 -7.19 8.27
N PHE A 176 -6.75 -6.61 9.12
CA PHE A 176 -5.58 -7.29 9.64
C PHE A 176 -5.93 -8.47 10.56
N ASP A 177 -6.95 -8.34 11.40
CA ASP A 177 -7.44 -9.46 12.20
C ASP A 177 -7.96 -10.61 11.34
N GLN A 178 -8.66 -10.31 10.25
CA GLN A 178 -9.12 -11.31 9.29
C GLN A 178 -7.98 -11.99 8.50
N LEU A 179 -6.88 -11.27 8.24
CA LEU A 179 -5.79 -11.75 7.40
C LEU A 179 -4.55 -12.26 8.17
N ARG A 180 -4.53 -12.17 9.49
CA ARG A 180 -3.36 -12.52 10.32
C ARG A 180 -2.82 -13.94 10.14
N GLU A 181 -3.70 -14.89 9.83
CA GLU A 181 -3.32 -16.29 9.58
C GLU A 181 -2.80 -16.50 8.14
N ARG A 182 -3.08 -15.55 7.27
CA ARG A 182 -2.73 -15.59 5.85
C ARG A 182 -1.49 -14.76 5.54
N ASP A 183 -1.44 -13.54 6.05
CA ASP A 183 -0.49 -12.50 5.64
C ASP A 183 0.43 -12.10 6.79
N ASN A 184 1.71 -11.87 6.47
CA ASN A 184 2.66 -11.32 7.44
C ASN A 184 2.46 -9.80 7.54
N ILE A 185 1.70 -9.36 8.54
CA ILE A 185 1.36 -7.96 8.77
C ILE A 185 2.11 -7.46 10.01
N GLN A 186 2.90 -6.40 9.84
CA GLN A 186 3.70 -5.77 10.87
C GLN A 186 3.19 -4.35 11.13
N ILE A 187 2.78 -4.06 12.36
CA ILE A 187 2.28 -2.74 12.76
C ILE A 187 3.43 -1.97 13.40
N VAL A 188 3.72 -0.80 12.86
CA VAL A 188 4.79 0.10 13.32
C VAL A 188 4.17 1.41 13.79
N ASP A 189 4.44 1.78 15.04
CA ASP A 189 4.04 3.09 15.57
C ASP A 189 4.72 4.22 14.79
N ALA A 190 3.91 5.00 14.06
CA ALA A 190 4.37 6.10 13.22
C ALA A 190 4.40 7.47 13.95
N TYR A 191 4.18 7.52 15.27
CA TYR A 191 4.26 8.76 16.06
C TYR A 191 5.65 9.01 16.65
N ARG A 192 6.65 8.28 16.21
CA ARG A 192 8.07 8.47 16.59
C ARG A 192 8.83 9.32 15.57
N SER A 193 10.12 9.56 15.80
CA SER A 193 10.98 10.19 14.81
C SER A 193 11.12 9.35 13.55
N VAL A 194 11.47 10.00 12.44
CA VAL A 194 11.63 9.32 11.13
C VAL A 194 12.69 8.21 11.24
N GLU A 195 13.78 8.48 11.97
CA GLU A 195 14.91 7.58 12.18
C GLU A 195 14.52 6.35 13.02
N GLU A 196 13.74 6.54 14.09
CA GLU A 196 13.26 5.45 14.95
C GLU A 196 12.28 4.52 14.22
N ILE A 197 11.38 5.10 13.41
CA ILE A 197 10.46 4.32 12.57
C ILE A 197 11.27 3.51 11.57
N HIS A 198 12.24 4.13 10.89
CA HIS A 198 13.09 3.44 9.92
C HIS A 198 13.89 2.30 10.56
N ALA A 199 14.49 2.53 11.72
CA ALA A 199 15.22 1.49 12.45
C ALA A 199 14.34 0.29 12.79
N SER A 200 13.09 0.52 13.25
CA SER A 200 12.14 -0.55 13.52
C SER A 200 11.75 -1.34 12.26
N ILE A 201 11.59 -0.65 11.11
CA ILE A 201 11.29 -1.32 9.83
C ILE A 201 12.47 -2.22 9.40
N VAL A 202 13.69 -1.73 9.53
CA VAL A 202 14.90 -2.50 9.19
C VAL A 202 15.04 -3.73 10.09
N GLU A 203 14.79 -3.60 11.39
CA GLU A 203 14.81 -4.72 12.34
C GLU A 203 13.79 -5.80 11.96
N LEU A 204 12.54 -5.40 11.66
CA LEU A 204 11.47 -6.32 11.22
C LEU A 204 11.80 -7.09 9.93
N LEU A 205 12.57 -6.51 9.01
CA LEU A 205 12.94 -7.16 7.75
C LEU A 205 14.15 -8.07 7.88
N ASN A 206 14.93 -7.97 8.95
CA ASN A 206 16.11 -8.78 9.25
C ASN A 206 15.83 -9.93 10.23
N SER A 207 14.66 -9.90 10.90
CA SER A 207 14.17 -10.98 11.77
C SER A 207 13.53 -12.12 10.97
#